data_01bbb3a476edd6ddb825385e35bb3174
#
_entry.id   01bbb3a476edd6ddb825385e35bb3174
#
_cell.length_a   1.000
_cell.length_b   1.000
_cell.length_c   1.000
_cell.angle_alpha   90.00
_cell.angle_beta   90.00
_cell.angle_gamma   90.00
#
_symmetry.space_group_name_H-M   'P 1'
#
loop_
_entity.id
_entity.type
_entity.pdbx_description
1 polymer ?
#
loop_
_entity_poly.entity_id
_entity_poly.type
_entity_poly.pdbx_seq_one_letter_code
_entity_poly.pdbx_strand_id
1 'polypeptide(L)'
;MDYQDTLTYLYNSVPMFQQVGGSAYKEGLENTLTLDAHFEHPHRSFRSIHVAGTNGKGSCSHTLAAILQEAGYRVGLYTSPHLVDFRERIRINGQPIPEEYVIRFVEQERGFFEPLHPSFFELTTAMAFRYFADEKVDVAVIEVGLGGRLDCTNIIRPDVCIITNISFDHTQFLGDTLAKIAGEKAGIIKSGIPVVIGETTPETKPVFLEKAQTTGAPIYFAEENDREDYPGIEYELKGLYQQKNARTILTALPLLKEAGYRLDEQAVRSGFARVVELTGLMGRWQKLQESPALICDTGHNVGGITYITEQLKQQAYRQLHIIIGMVNDKDIRGVLALLPREATYYFTKASVKRALPESELQELAEAAGLEGHCYPDVPAAVRAAQEKSLPEDFIFVGGSSFIVADLLANRDALNLY
;
A
#
# COMPACT_ATOMS: atom_id res chain seq x y z
N MET A 1 -27.53 10.18 -7.97
CA MET A 1 -26.87 8.89 -8.33
C MET A 1 -26.87 8.01 -7.10
N ASP A 2 -26.96 6.68 -7.24
CA ASP A 2 -26.61 5.79 -6.14
C ASP A 2 -25.08 5.64 -6.03
N TYR A 3 -24.59 4.83 -5.07
CA TYR A 3 -23.16 4.66 -4.86
C TYR A 3 -22.47 3.96 -6.06
N GLN A 4 -23.10 2.94 -6.64
CA GLN A 4 -22.53 2.21 -7.78
C GLN A 4 -22.49 3.08 -9.04
N ASP A 5 -23.52 3.89 -9.27
CA ASP A 5 -23.52 4.88 -10.34
C ASP A 5 -22.38 5.90 -10.15
N THR A 6 -22.15 6.33 -8.91
CA THR A 6 -21.09 7.29 -8.57
C THR A 6 -19.71 6.69 -8.80
N LEU A 7 -19.47 5.43 -8.40
CA LEU A 7 -18.24 4.73 -8.68
C LEU A 7 -18.02 4.51 -10.19
N THR A 8 -19.07 4.12 -10.89
CA THR A 8 -19.03 3.94 -12.35
C THR A 8 -18.66 5.25 -13.04
N TYR A 9 -19.24 6.36 -12.60
CA TYR A 9 -18.88 7.69 -13.08
C TYR A 9 -17.40 8.00 -12.81
N LEU A 10 -16.93 7.82 -11.55
CA LEU A 10 -15.55 8.09 -11.19
C LEU A 10 -14.56 7.25 -12.02
N TYR A 11 -14.86 5.97 -12.22
CA TYR A 11 -13.96 5.06 -12.94
C TYR A 11 -13.94 5.30 -14.46
N ASN A 12 -15.03 5.77 -15.04
CA ASN A 12 -15.14 6.01 -16.48
C ASN A 12 -14.80 7.44 -16.90
N SER A 13 -15.07 8.42 -16.05
CA SER A 13 -14.91 9.85 -16.37
C SER A 13 -13.53 10.39 -16.01
N VAL A 14 -12.79 9.69 -15.14
CA VAL A 14 -11.47 10.13 -14.64
C VAL A 14 -10.45 9.02 -14.85
N PRO A 15 -9.34 9.25 -15.58
CA PRO A 15 -8.34 8.22 -15.83
C PRO A 15 -7.78 7.64 -14.52
N MET A 16 -7.95 6.33 -14.33
CA MET A 16 -7.52 5.61 -13.14
C MET A 16 -6.30 4.73 -13.46
N PHE A 17 -5.19 4.93 -12.76
CA PHE A 17 -3.94 4.19 -12.97
C PHE A 17 -4.13 2.67 -12.86
N GLN A 18 -4.95 2.20 -11.94
CA GLN A 18 -5.25 0.77 -11.79
C GLN A 18 -5.86 0.13 -13.05
N GLN A 19 -6.65 0.89 -13.81
CA GLN A 19 -7.34 0.39 -15.02
C GLN A 19 -6.53 0.59 -16.31
N VAL A 20 -5.93 1.77 -16.47
CA VAL A 20 -5.30 2.17 -17.74
C VAL A 20 -3.77 2.31 -17.64
N GLY A 21 -3.20 2.05 -16.46
CA GLY A 21 -1.75 2.12 -16.26
C GLY A 21 -1.20 3.55 -16.46
N GLY A 22 -0.04 3.63 -17.07
CA GLY A 22 0.72 4.88 -17.21
C GLY A 22 0.03 6.03 -17.90
N SER A 23 -0.96 5.78 -18.76
CA SER A 23 -1.71 6.84 -19.43
C SER A 23 -2.58 7.70 -18.49
N ALA A 24 -2.84 7.22 -17.26
CA ALA A 24 -3.53 8.00 -16.23
C ALA A 24 -2.61 8.95 -15.46
N TYR A 25 -1.28 8.81 -15.59
CA TYR A 25 -0.34 9.67 -14.89
C TYR A 25 -0.31 11.06 -15.51
N LYS A 26 -0.51 12.07 -14.69
CA LYS A 26 -0.35 13.48 -15.05
C LYS A 26 0.83 14.05 -14.28
N GLU A 27 1.78 14.59 -14.99
CA GLU A 27 2.92 15.26 -14.39
C GLU A 27 2.51 16.67 -13.92
N GLY A 28 2.87 17.01 -12.68
CA GLY A 28 2.60 18.32 -12.11
C GLY A 28 1.53 18.30 -11.00
N LEU A 29 1.40 19.43 -10.31
CA LEU A 29 0.47 19.60 -9.18
C LEU A 29 -0.61 20.68 -9.44
N GLU A 30 -0.75 21.15 -10.68
CA GLU A 30 -1.64 22.27 -11.00
C GLU A 30 -3.10 21.98 -10.67
N ASN A 31 -3.62 20.81 -11.09
CA ASN A 31 -4.98 20.41 -10.74
C ASN A 31 -5.13 20.19 -9.23
N THR A 32 -4.13 19.57 -8.59
CA THR A 32 -4.14 19.35 -7.14
C THR A 32 -4.24 20.67 -6.39
N LEU A 33 -3.42 21.65 -6.76
CA LEU A 33 -3.43 22.99 -6.13
C LEU A 33 -4.73 23.74 -6.43
N THR A 34 -5.30 23.60 -7.62
CA THR A 34 -6.58 24.21 -8.00
C THR A 34 -7.73 23.63 -7.18
N LEU A 35 -7.78 22.28 -7.02
CA LEU A 35 -8.76 21.61 -6.16
C LEU A 35 -8.59 21.99 -4.69
N ASP A 36 -7.35 22.04 -4.21
CA ASP A 36 -7.04 22.44 -2.84
C ASP A 36 -7.50 23.86 -2.53
N ALA A 37 -7.25 24.78 -3.45
CA ALA A 37 -7.71 26.18 -3.31
C ALA A 37 -9.24 26.29 -3.34
N HIS A 38 -9.92 25.53 -4.21
CA HIS A 38 -11.38 25.49 -4.27
C HIS A 38 -12.00 25.04 -2.94
N PHE A 39 -11.40 24.06 -2.27
CA PHE A 39 -11.82 23.57 -0.97
C PHE A 39 -11.22 24.36 0.22
N GLU A 40 -10.67 25.55 -0.01
CA GLU A 40 -10.11 26.42 1.03
C GLU A 40 -8.96 25.80 1.82
N HIS A 41 -8.10 25.01 1.15
CA HIS A 41 -6.91 24.39 1.72
C HIS A 41 -7.19 23.43 2.90
N PRO A 42 -8.03 22.41 2.72
CA PRO A 42 -8.49 21.56 3.82
C PRO A 42 -7.36 20.84 4.58
N HIS A 43 -6.24 20.54 3.89
CA HIS A 43 -5.05 19.92 4.50
C HIS A 43 -4.41 20.76 5.62
N ARG A 44 -4.76 22.04 5.75
CA ARG A 44 -4.25 22.93 6.82
C ARG A 44 -5.03 22.82 8.12
N SER A 45 -6.17 22.16 8.13
CA SER A 45 -7.05 22.05 9.30
C SER A 45 -6.70 20.89 10.24
N PHE A 46 -5.80 20.01 9.85
CA PHE A 46 -5.38 18.85 10.64
C PHE A 46 -3.84 18.66 10.55
N ARG A 47 -3.29 17.99 11.54
CA ARG A 47 -1.90 17.56 11.54
C ARG A 47 -1.71 16.36 10.60
N SER A 48 -0.49 16.12 10.11
CA SER A 48 -0.27 15.01 9.19
C SER A 48 1.08 14.31 9.39
N ILE A 49 1.11 13.03 8.99
CA ILE A 49 2.32 12.21 8.86
C ILE A 49 2.33 11.73 7.41
N HIS A 50 3.45 11.89 6.70
CA HIS A 50 3.56 11.58 5.29
C HIS A 50 4.42 10.35 5.06
N VAL A 51 3.90 9.33 4.37
CA VAL A 51 4.56 8.03 4.19
C VAL A 51 4.77 7.73 2.72
N ALA A 52 6.03 7.69 2.29
CA ALA A 52 6.46 7.26 0.96
C ALA A 52 7.26 5.96 1.03
N GLY A 53 7.65 5.42 -0.12
CA GLY A 53 8.44 4.22 -0.25
C GLY A 53 8.01 3.36 -1.44
N THR A 54 8.74 2.31 -1.76
CA THR A 54 8.30 1.34 -2.75
C THR A 54 7.34 0.34 -2.11
N ASN A 55 7.81 -0.43 -1.15
CA ASN A 55 7.02 -1.40 -0.39
C ASN A 55 6.85 -0.94 1.07
N GLY A 56 5.85 -1.45 1.78
CA GLY A 56 5.64 -1.20 3.20
C GLY A 56 4.86 0.07 3.56
N LYS A 57 4.61 0.99 2.62
CA LYS A 57 3.85 2.23 2.87
C LYS A 57 2.53 1.99 3.61
N GLY A 58 1.67 1.13 3.04
CA GLY A 58 0.37 0.81 3.61
C GLY A 58 0.48 0.20 5.01
N SER A 59 1.40 -0.76 5.22
CA SER A 59 1.63 -1.36 6.54
C SER A 59 2.06 -0.32 7.57
N CYS A 60 3.01 0.54 7.23
CA CYS A 60 3.45 1.63 8.12
C CYS A 60 2.31 2.62 8.40
N SER A 61 1.56 3.01 7.38
CA SER A 61 0.45 3.97 7.52
C SER A 61 -0.66 3.41 8.42
N HIS A 62 -1.07 2.17 8.23
CA HIS A 62 -2.07 1.51 9.06
C HIS A 62 -1.60 1.30 10.50
N THR A 63 -0.34 0.88 10.70
CA THR A 63 0.19 0.70 12.06
C THR A 63 0.29 2.03 12.81
N LEU A 64 0.75 3.10 12.16
CA LEU A 64 0.76 4.44 12.76
C LEU A 64 -0.66 4.92 13.10
N ALA A 65 -1.63 4.71 12.18
CA ALA A 65 -3.02 5.05 12.44
C ALA A 65 -3.58 4.27 13.64
N ALA A 66 -3.27 2.98 13.77
CA ALA A 66 -3.68 2.16 14.91
C ALA A 66 -3.10 2.69 16.23
N ILE A 67 -1.81 3.00 16.28
CA ILE A 67 -1.16 3.58 17.46
C ILE A 67 -1.80 4.92 17.86
N LEU A 68 -2.04 5.78 16.90
CA LEU A 68 -2.66 7.09 17.14
C LEU A 68 -4.12 6.95 17.62
N GLN A 69 -4.88 5.99 17.09
CA GLN A 69 -6.24 5.68 17.58
C GLN A 69 -6.21 5.21 19.04
N GLU A 70 -5.32 4.28 19.37
CA GLU A 70 -5.15 3.79 20.76
C GLU A 70 -4.69 4.91 21.71
N ALA A 71 -3.97 5.90 21.20
CA ALA A 71 -3.62 7.10 21.96
C ALA A 71 -4.76 8.13 22.10
N GLY A 72 -5.95 7.83 21.57
CA GLY A 72 -7.16 8.62 21.72
C GLY A 72 -7.34 9.73 20.68
N TYR A 73 -6.54 9.77 19.61
CA TYR A 73 -6.72 10.72 18.51
C TYR A 73 -7.85 10.31 17.57
N ARG A 74 -8.52 11.29 16.98
CA ARG A 74 -9.37 11.09 15.81
C ARG A 74 -8.49 11.08 14.56
N VAL A 75 -8.29 9.91 13.99
CA VAL A 75 -7.24 9.66 12.98
C VAL A 75 -7.84 9.48 11.59
N GLY A 76 -7.46 10.37 10.66
CA GLY A 76 -7.64 10.15 9.24
C GLY A 76 -6.55 9.22 8.70
N LEU A 77 -6.91 8.33 7.77
CA LEU A 77 -5.99 7.44 7.08
C LEU A 77 -6.31 7.48 5.59
N TYR A 78 -5.33 7.92 4.79
CA TYR A 78 -5.42 7.93 3.33
C TYR A 78 -4.40 6.96 2.75
N THR A 79 -4.86 5.93 2.04
CA THR A 79 -4.03 4.84 1.50
C THR A 79 -4.43 4.48 0.07
N SER A 80 -3.53 3.82 -0.66
CA SER A 80 -3.79 3.34 -2.02
C SER A 80 -2.88 2.15 -2.38
N PRO A 81 -3.34 1.29 -3.31
CA PRO A 81 -4.68 1.20 -3.86
C PRO A 81 -5.68 0.55 -2.88
N HIS A 82 -6.98 0.60 -3.18
CA HIS A 82 -7.97 -0.26 -2.51
C HIS A 82 -7.96 -1.68 -3.11
N LEU A 83 -8.46 -2.65 -2.38
CA LEU A 83 -8.58 -4.03 -2.83
C LEU A 83 -10.01 -4.35 -3.29
N VAL A 84 -11.00 -4.16 -2.45
CA VAL A 84 -12.40 -4.53 -2.72
C VAL A 84 -13.30 -3.31 -2.88
N ASP A 85 -13.21 -2.37 -1.96
CA ASP A 85 -14.10 -1.19 -1.93
C ASP A 85 -13.28 0.11 -2.04
N PHE A 86 -13.71 1.02 -2.92
CA PHE A 86 -13.11 2.36 -3.07
C PHE A 86 -12.88 3.06 -1.72
N ARG A 87 -13.83 2.91 -0.79
CA ARG A 87 -13.83 3.57 0.53
C ARG A 87 -12.67 3.13 1.44
N GLU A 88 -11.99 2.02 1.12
CA GLU A 88 -10.78 1.60 1.82
C GLU A 88 -9.69 2.66 1.79
N ARG A 89 -9.68 3.51 0.76
CA ARG A 89 -8.70 4.57 0.56
C ARG A 89 -8.80 5.68 1.60
N ILE A 90 -9.97 5.90 2.17
CA ILE A 90 -10.27 7.05 3.04
C ILE A 90 -11.00 6.54 4.29
N ARG A 91 -10.32 6.56 5.42
CA ARG A 91 -10.85 6.07 6.69
C ARG A 91 -10.69 7.10 7.80
N ILE A 92 -11.60 7.08 8.76
CA ILE A 92 -11.46 7.78 10.04
C ILE A 92 -11.66 6.77 11.15
N ASN A 93 -10.68 6.61 12.05
CA ASN A 93 -10.67 5.62 13.11
C ASN A 93 -11.08 4.22 12.59
N GLY A 94 -10.46 3.79 11.49
CA GLY A 94 -10.71 2.51 10.84
C GLY A 94 -12.00 2.42 10.03
N GLN A 95 -12.94 3.34 10.19
CA GLN A 95 -14.20 3.33 9.47
C GLN A 95 -14.04 3.96 8.09
N PRO A 96 -14.41 3.25 7.01
CA PRO A 96 -14.40 3.82 5.66
C PRO A 96 -15.30 5.05 5.54
N ILE A 97 -14.92 5.97 4.64
CA ILE A 97 -15.75 7.11 4.27
C ILE A 97 -17.19 6.65 3.91
N PRO A 98 -18.25 7.31 4.42
CA PRO A 98 -19.63 6.94 4.08
C PRO A 98 -19.93 7.05 2.59
N GLU A 99 -20.73 6.13 2.05
CA GLU A 99 -21.18 6.17 0.66
C GLU A 99 -21.86 7.50 0.32
N GLU A 100 -22.69 7.99 1.23
CA GLU A 100 -23.41 9.26 1.08
C GLU A 100 -22.46 10.45 0.96
N TYR A 101 -21.28 10.40 1.61
CA TYR A 101 -20.28 11.46 1.46
C TYR A 101 -19.67 11.43 0.07
N VAL A 102 -19.32 10.24 -0.43
CA VAL A 102 -18.77 10.07 -1.78
C VAL A 102 -19.76 10.55 -2.84
N ILE A 103 -21.02 10.13 -2.74
CA ILE A 103 -22.10 10.55 -3.65
C ILE A 103 -22.25 12.06 -3.64
N ARG A 104 -22.40 12.65 -2.45
CA ARG A 104 -22.58 14.09 -2.28
C ARG A 104 -21.40 14.89 -2.81
N PHE A 105 -20.18 14.46 -2.55
CA PHE A 105 -18.97 15.12 -3.06
C PHE A 105 -18.98 15.17 -4.58
N VAL A 106 -19.25 14.04 -5.24
CA VAL A 106 -19.29 13.99 -6.70
C VAL A 106 -20.44 14.85 -7.25
N GLU A 107 -21.65 14.72 -6.72
CA GLU A 107 -22.82 15.48 -7.20
C GLU A 107 -22.67 17.00 -7.05
N GLN A 108 -22.11 17.44 -5.94
CA GLN A 108 -21.95 18.86 -5.68
C GLN A 108 -20.78 19.49 -6.41
N GLU A 109 -19.66 18.78 -6.55
CA GLU A 109 -18.40 19.35 -7.01
C GLU A 109 -18.07 19.04 -8.48
N ARG A 110 -18.80 18.12 -9.13
CA ARG A 110 -18.51 17.73 -10.52
C ARG A 110 -18.51 18.90 -11.49
N GLY A 111 -19.37 19.89 -11.29
CA GLY A 111 -19.42 21.10 -12.13
C GLY A 111 -18.14 21.92 -12.07
N PHE A 112 -17.38 21.82 -10.96
CA PHE A 112 -16.09 22.46 -10.80
C PHE A 112 -14.96 21.61 -11.36
N PHE A 113 -14.91 20.31 -11.01
CA PHE A 113 -13.76 19.50 -11.36
C PHE A 113 -13.80 18.92 -12.79
N GLU A 114 -14.97 18.72 -13.40
CA GLU A 114 -15.05 18.21 -14.78
C GLU A 114 -14.24 19.02 -15.79
N PRO A 115 -14.30 20.36 -15.82
CA PRO A 115 -13.50 21.18 -16.73
C PRO A 115 -11.99 21.10 -16.51
N LEU A 116 -11.55 20.67 -15.31
CA LEU A 116 -10.13 20.51 -14.98
C LEU A 116 -9.58 19.19 -15.51
N HIS A 117 -10.46 18.25 -15.87
CA HIS A 117 -10.09 16.88 -16.26
C HIS A 117 -9.10 16.22 -15.28
N PRO A 118 -9.38 16.19 -13.97
CA PRO A 118 -8.43 15.64 -13.01
C PRO A 118 -8.18 14.16 -13.25
N SER A 119 -7.04 13.65 -12.77
CA SER A 119 -6.85 12.21 -12.63
C SER A 119 -7.68 11.69 -11.44
N PHE A 120 -7.95 10.40 -11.45
CA PHE A 120 -8.64 9.73 -10.34
C PHE A 120 -7.94 9.99 -8.98
N PHE A 121 -6.59 9.99 -8.97
CA PHE A 121 -5.84 10.20 -7.74
C PHE A 121 -5.89 11.65 -7.26
N GLU A 122 -5.84 12.64 -8.16
CA GLU A 122 -6.05 14.06 -7.83
C GLU A 122 -7.41 14.27 -7.15
N LEU A 123 -8.46 13.72 -7.73
CA LEU A 123 -9.82 13.88 -7.21
C LEU A 123 -10.01 13.14 -5.88
N THR A 124 -9.48 11.92 -5.76
CA THR A 124 -9.57 11.13 -4.53
C THR A 124 -8.80 11.76 -3.39
N THR A 125 -7.62 12.34 -3.66
CA THR A 125 -6.83 13.09 -2.67
C THR A 125 -7.58 14.33 -2.17
N ALA A 126 -8.18 15.10 -3.09
CA ALA A 126 -8.99 16.26 -2.72
C ALA A 126 -10.21 15.86 -1.85
N MET A 127 -10.90 14.77 -2.23
CA MET A 127 -12.01 14.22 -1.44
C MET A 127 -11.55 13.80 -0.04
N ALA A 128 -10.42 13.12 0.09
CA ALA A 128 -9.88 12.67 1.36
C ALA A 128 -9.57 13.87 2.29
N PHE A 129 -8.87 14.86 1.79
CA PHE A 129 -8.50 16.02 2.59
C PHE A 129 -9.72 16.85 3.00
N ARG A 130 -10.70 17.03 2.10
CA ARG A 130 -11.96 17.68 2.41
C ARG A 130 -12.74 16.90 3.49
N TYR A 131 -12.84 15.58 3.35
CA TYR A 131 -13.52 14.73 4.33
C TYR A 131 -12.86 14.80 5.71
N PHE A 132 -11.53 14.76 5.79
CA PHE A 132 -10.81 14.87 7.05
C PHE A 132 -11.01 16.24 7.73
N ALA A 133 -11.07 17.32 6.94
CA ALA A 133 -11.35 18.66 7.44
C ALA A 133 -12.79 18.79 7.95
N ASP A 134 -13.78 18.32 7.18
CA ASP A 134 -15.19 18.35 7.55
C ASP A 134 -15.46 17.56 8.86
N GLU A 135 -14.79 16.42 9.01
CA GLU A 135 -14.87 15.54 10.17
C GLU A 135 -13.94 15.94 11.32
N LYS A 136 -13.16 17.01 11.17
CA LYS A 136 -12.24 17.57 12.18
C LYS A 136 -11.32 16.52 12.79
N VAL A 137 -10.63 15.75 11.95
CA VAL A 137 -9.63 14.81 12.45
C VAL A 137 -8.47 15.58 13.14
N ASP A 138 -7.91 14.99 14.19
CA ASP A 138 -6.75 15.56 14.90
C ASP A 138 -5.48 15.42 14.07
N VAL A 139 -5.33 14.28 13.42
CA VAL A 139 -4.17 13.92 12.62
C VAL A 139 -4.58 12.99 11.47
N ALA A 140 -3.93 13.14 10.32
CA ALA A 140 -4.08 12.21 9.20
C ALA A 140 -2.73 11.56 8.86
N VAL A 141 -2.74 10.24 8.69
CA VAL A 141 -1.62 9.49 8.11
C VAL A 141 -1.88 9.39 6.61
N ILE A 142 -0.99 9.97 5.83
CA ILE A 142 -1.15 10.15 4.39
C ILE A 142 -0.10 9.32 3.66
N GLU A 143 -0.56 8.30 2.93
CA GLU A 143 0.28 7.49 2.05
C GLU A 143 0.44 8.16 0.68
N VAL A 144 1.68 8.26 0.21
CA VAL A 144 2.01 8.68 -1.17
C VAL A 144 1.49 7.66 -2.18
N GLY A 145 0.85 8.13 -3.23
CA GLY A 145 0.36 7.26 -4.29
C GLY A 145 1.47 6.76 -5.20
N LEU A 146 2.26 7.68 -5.78
CA LEU A 146 3.35 7.36 -6.69
C LEU A 146 4.51 8.36 -6.53
N GLY A 147 5.73 7.83 -6.38
CA GLY A 147 6.93 8.66 -6.25
C GLY A 147 6.97 9.43 -4.94
N GLY A 148 6.74 10.71 -4.99
CA GLY A 148 6.69 11.63 -3.86
C GLY A 148 6.73 13.08 -4.29
N ARG A 149 7.75 13.51 -5.03
CA ARG A 149 7.98 14.91 -5.42
C ARG A 149 6.76 15.56 -6.10
N LEU A 150 6.15 14.87 -7.05
CA LEU A 150 4.99 15.33 -7.82
C LEU A 150 3.70 14.56 -7.46
N ASP A 151 3.70 13.87 -6.33
CA ASP A 151 2.49 13.19 -5.85
C ASP A 151 1.47 14.20 -5.32
N CYS A 152 0.19 13.96 -5.61
CA CYS A 152 -0.91 14.85 -5.20
C CYS A 152 -0.96 15.09 -3.70
N THR A 153 -0.46 14.15 -2.89
CA THR A 153 -0.39 14.30 -1.44
C THR A 153 0.69 15.27 -0.98
N ASN A 154 1.66 15.60 -1.85
CA ASN A 154 2.85 16.36 -1.46
C ASN A 154 2.64 17.88 -1.28
N ILE A 155 1.39 18.31 -1.20
CA ILE A 155 1.01 19.69 -0.83
C ILE A 155 0.95 19.90 0.69
N ILE A 156 0.98 18.82 1.48
CA ILE A 156 0.94 18.89 2.95
C ILE A 156 2.28 19.31 3.56
N ARG A 157 2.23 19.81 4.78
CA ARG A 157 3.39 20.03 5.64
C ARG A 157 3.27 19.12 6.86
N PRO A 158 3.84 17.91 6.82
CA PRO A 158 3.68 16.93 7.89
C PRO A 158 4.55 17.24 9.11
N ASP A 159 4.24 16.61 10.24
CA ASP A 159 5.09 16.66 11.43
C ASP A 159 6.30 15.73 11.32
N VAL A 160 6.15 14.61 10.60
CA VAL A 160 7.20 13.62 10.31
C VAL A 160 6.99 13.08 8.90
N CYS A 161 8.09 12.94 8.15
CA CYS A 161 8.13 12.21 6.89
C CYS A 161 8.73 10.82 7.10
N ILE A 162 8.21 9.82 6.40
CA ILE A 162 8.72 8.45 6.43
C ILE A 162 8.92 7.96 5.01
N ILE A 163 10.08 7.34 4.72
CA ILE A 163 10.35 6.66 3.46
C ILE A 163 10.75 5.23 3.80
N THR A 164 9.91 4.26 3.48
CA THR A 164 10.05 2.89 3.96
C THR A 164 11.23 2.15 3.35
N ASN A 165 11.29 2.11 2.03
CA ASN A 165 12.40 1.52 1.27
C ASN A 165 12.35 1.96 -0.19
N ILE A 166 13.41 1.61 -0.92
CA ILE A 166 13.53 1.82 -2.37
C ILE A 166 13.79 0.48 -3.05
N SER A 167 12.97 0.14 -4.02
CA SER A 167 13.21 -0.94 -4.98
C SER A 167 12.70 -0.55 -6.35
N PHE A 168 13.07 -1.33 -7.37
CA PHE A 168 12.59 -1.10 -8.72
C PHE A 168 11.08 -1.35 -8.80
N ASP A 169 10.34 -0.31 -9.05
CA ASP A 169 8.92 -0.31 -9.38
C ASP A 169 8.59 1.00 -10.11
N HIS A 170 7.60 0.97 -10.99
CA HIS A 170 7.18 2.13 -11.78
C HIS A 170 8.32 2.86 -12.50
N THR A 171 9.30 2.11 -13.00
CA THR A 171 10.54 2.67 -13.57
C THR A 171 10.33 3.60 -14.76
N GLN A 172 9.23 3.43 -15.50
CA GLN A 172 8.80 4.31 -16.58
C GLN A 172 8.49 5.75 -16.13
N PHE A 173 8.20 5.98 -14.81
CA PHE A 173 7.90 7.30 -14.26
C PHE A 173 8.96 7.80 -13.28
N LEU A 174 9.53 6.89 -12.49
CA LEU A 174 10.42 7.22 -11.38
C LEU A 174 11.89 7.12 -11.76
N GLY A 175 12.17 6.60 -12.96
CA GLY A 175 13.53 6.38 -13.47
C GLY A 175 14.00 4.93 -13.31
N ASP A 176 15.09 4.63 -13.99
CA ASP A 176 15.64 3.31 -14.21
C ASP A 176 16.80 2.94 -13.27
N THR A 177 17.03 3.76 -12.23
CA THR A 177 18.02 3.50 -11.19
C THR A 177 17.44 3.70 -9.80
N LEU A 178 17.97 2.99 -8.80
CA LEU A 178 17.54 3.16 -7.40
C LEU A 178 17.76 4.60 -6.92
N ALA A 179 18.82 5.26 -7.35
CA ALA A 179 19.08 6.66 -6.99
C ALA A 179 18.01 7.61 -7.54
N LYS A 180 17.55 7.43 -8.79
CA LYS A 180 16.47 8.24 -9.37
C LYS A 180 15.15 8.02 -8.63
N ILE A 181 14.80 6.77 -8.36
CA ILE A 181 13.59 6.42 -7.59
C ILE A 181 13.66 7.03 -6.19
N ALA A 182 14.83 6.95 -5.53
CA ALA A 182 15.06 7.59 -4.23
C ALA A 182 14.88 9.11 -4.30
N GLY A 183 15.37 9.76 -5.35
CA GLY A 183 15.20 11.20 -5.59
C GLY A 183 13.74 11.64 -5.68
N GLU A 184 12.92 10.89 -6.42
CA GLU A 184 11.47 11.15 -6.50
C GLU A 184 10.78 11.00 -5.13
N LYS A 185 11.12 9.94 -4.39
CA LYS A 185 10.53 9.74 -3.04
C LYS A 185 11.06 10.73 -2.01
N ALA A 186 12.32 11.12 -2.10
CA ALA A 186 12.92 12.17 -1.27
C ALA A 186 12.24 13.55 -1.46
N GLY A 187 11.47 13.72 -2.52
CA GLY A 187 10.65 14.93 -2.75
C GLY A 187 9.63 15.23 -1.65
N ILE A 188 9.29 14.27 -0.79
CA ILE A 188 8.44 14.53 0.38
C ILE A 188 9.19 15.17 1.57
N ILE A 189 10.52 15.16 1.56
CA ILE A 189 11.35 15.75 2.62
C ILE A 189 11.19 17.27 2.59
N LYS A 190 10.67 17.84 3.68
CA LYS A 190 10.35 19.26 3.80
C LYS A 190 11.35 19.99 4.70
N SER A 191 11.50 21.29 4.47
CA SER A 191 12.41 22.13 5.25
C SER A 191 12.13 22.03 6.76
N GLY A 192 13.16 21.62 7.52
CA GLY A 192 13.12 21.49 8.97
C GLY A 192 12.22 20.40 9.54
N ILE A 193 11.60 19.56 8.68
CA ILE A 193 10.75 18.45 9.12
C ILE A 193 11.59 17.16 9.23
N PRO A 194 11.55 16.44 10.37
CA PRO A 194 12.29 15.20 10.52
C PRO A 194 11.81 14.13 9.54
N VAL A 195 12.76 13.36 9.00
CA VAL A 195 12.49 12.25 8.10
C VAL A 195 13.13 10.97 8.62
N VAL A 196 12.36 9.87 8.58
CA VAL A 196 12.82 8.52 8.89
C VAL A 196 12.93 7.73 7.58
N ILE A 197 14.11 7.15 7.35
CA ILE A 197 14.37 6.23 6.24
C ILE A 197 14.41 4.81 6.80
N GLY A 198 13.54 3.93 6.29
CA GLY A 198 13.43 2.56 6.78
C GLY A 198 14.62 1.69 6.38
N GLU A 199 14.80 1.51 5.07
CA GLU A 199 15.89 0.71 4.50
C GLU A 199 16.67 1.53 3.47
N THR A 200 17.98 1.31 3.41
CA THR A 200 18.87 1.97 2.45
C THR A 200 19.71 0.98 1.66
N THR A 201 20.24 1.44 0.53
CA THR A 201 21.32 0.79 -0.22
C THR A 201 22.45 1.79 -0.40
N PRO A 202 23.65 1.34 -0.82
CA PRO A 202 24.75 2.26 -1.15
C PRO A 202 24.37 3.34 -2.18
N GLU A 203 23.44 3.04 -3.09
CA GLU A 203 22.98 3.97 -4.13
C GLU A 203 21.94 4.97 -3.62
N THR A 204 21.12 4.60 -2.64
CA THR A 204 20.00 5.43 -2.18
C THR A 204 20.34 6.32 -1.00
N LYS A 205 21.19 5.85 -0.07
CA LYS A 205 21.56 6.60 1.15
C LYS A 205 22.14 7.98 0.85
N PRO A 206 23.07 8.16 -0.10
CA PRO A 206 23.58 9.49 -0.43
C PRO A 206 22.52 10.47 -0.92
N VAL A 207 21.51 9.99 -1.66
CA VAL A 207 20.41 10.82 -2.17
C VAL A 207 19.57 11.40 -1.02
N PHE A 208 19.26 10.58 -0.01
CA PHE A 208 18.53 11.04 1.16
C PHE A 208 19.33 12.02 2.02
N LEU A 209 20.64 11.75 2.21
CA LEU A 209 21.52 12.64 2.95
C LEU A 209 21.63 14.02 2.29
N GLU A 210 21.83 14.06 0.97
CA GLU A 210 21.90 15.31 0.20
C GLU A 210 20.58 16.09 0.31
N LYS A 211 19.44 15.43 0.15
CA LYS A 211 18.14 16.07 0.26
C LYS A 211 17.89 16.62 1.66
N ALA A 212 18.19 15.86 2.68
CA ALA A 212 18.05 16.27 4.08
C ALA A 212 18.95 17.49 4.38
N GLN A 213 20.19 17.47 3.94
CA GLN A 213 21.11 18.59 4.09
C GLN A 213 20.58 19.85 3.40
N THR A 214 20.14 19.75 2.15
CA THR A 214 19.63 20.86 1.35
C THR A 214 18.37 21.48 1.96
N THR A 215 17.52 20.69 2.59
CA THR A 215 16.29 21.16 3.23
C THR A 215 16.45 21.49 4.72
N GLY A 216 17.62 21.21 5.31
CA GLY A 216 17.82 21.33 6.75
C GLY A 216 16.93 20.37 7.57
N ALA A 217 16.50 19.26 6.99
CA ALA A 217 15.67 18.27 7.64
C ALA A 217 16.52 17.34 8.52
N PRO A 218 16.17 17.13 9.79
CA PRO A 218 16.78 16.05 10.58
C PRO A 218 16.46 14.70 9.95
N ILE A 219 17.49 13.85 9.73
CA ILE A 219 17.35 12.54 9.10
C ILE A 219 17.75 11.42 10.03
N TYR A 220 16.95 10.36 10.05
CA TYR A 220 17.13 9.18 10.90
C TYR A 220 17.03 7.91 10.05
N PHE A 221 17.97 7.00 10.23
CA PHE A 221 17.96 5.71 9.54
C PHE A 221 17.50 4.62 10.50
N ALA A 222 16.38 3.97 10.18
CA ALA A 222 15.83 2.94 11.05
C ALA A 222 16.77 1.73 11.19
N GLU A 223 17.57 1.43 10.17
CA GLU A 223 18.56 0.36 10.21
C GLU A 223 19.70 0.61 11.23
N GLU A 224 19.93 1.86 11.60
CA GLU A 224 20.92 2.28 12.59
C GLU A 224 20.32 2.43 14.00
N ASN A 225 19.01 2.21 14.15
CA ASN A 225 18.34 2.30 15.44
C ASN A 225 18.40 0.95 16.18
N ASP A 226 19.31 0.82 17.11
CA ASP A 226 19.49 -0.38 17.95
C ASP A 226 18.71 -0.30 19.28
N ARG A 227 17.83 0.70 19.45
CA ARG A 227 17.05 0.84 20.68
C ARG A 227 15.98 -0.23 20.78
N GLU A 228 15.86 -0.85 21.91
CA GLU A 228 14.79 -1.77 22.28
C GLU A 228 13.82 -1.06 23.24
N ASP A 229 13.18 0.01 22.75
CA ASP A 229 12.31 0.86 23.57
C ASP A 229 11.06 0.13 24.09
N TYR A 230 10.66 -0.97 23.45
CA TYR A 230 9.45 -1.74 23.77
C TYR A 230 9.75 -3.25 23.77
N PRO A 231 10.52 -3.78 24.74
CA PRO A 231 10.88 -5.19 24.78
C PRO A 231 9.63 -6.08 24.87
N GLY A 232 9.63 -7.17 24.08
CA GLY A 232 8.51 -8.12 24.05
C GLY A 232 7.23 -7.57 23.41
N ILE A 233 7.32 -6.52 22.57
CA ILE A 233 6.17 -6.02 21.83
C ILE A 233 5.59 -7.09 20.88
N GLU A 234 4.29 -7.22 20.88
CA GLU A 234 3.58 -8.13 19.99
C GLU A 234 3.22 -7.41 18.68
N TYR A 235 3.52 -8.04 17.55
CA TYR A 235 3.15 -7.55 16.22
C TYR A 235 2.06 -8.44 15.63
N GLU A 236 0.90 -7.85 15.28
CA GLU A 236 -0.17 -8.56 14.59
C GLU A 236 0.25 -8.94 13.16
N LEU A 237 0.94 -8.04 12.47
CA LEU A 237 1.38 -8.26 11.10
C LEU A 237 2.60 -9.19 11.08
N LYS A 238 2.45 -10.41 10.52
CA LYS A 238 3.41 -11.53 10.65
C LYS A 238 4.41 -11.67 9.48
N GLY A 239 4.31 -10.92 8.40
CA GLY A 239 5.29 -11.01 7.31
C GLY A 239 6.71 -10.63 7.77
N LEU A 240 7.76 -11.30 7.27
CA LEU A 240 9.16 -10.98 7.62
C LEU A 240 9.52 -9.51 7.38
N TYR A 241 9.03 -8.95 6.28
CA TYR A 241 9.19 -7.53 5.96
C TYR A 241 8.54 -6.59 6.99
N GLN A 242 7.57 -7.08 7.78
CA GLN A 242 6.92 -6.27 8.80
C GLN A 242 7.85 -5.92 9.98
N GLN A 243 8.87 -6.71 10.23
CA GLN A 243 9.88 -6.39 11.24
C GLN A 243 10.64 -5.10 10.87
N LYS A 244 10.95 -4.91 9.57
CA LYS A 244 11.57 -3.68 9.06
C LYS A 244 10.62 -2.50 9.10
N ASN A 245 9.35 -2.72 8.73
CA ASN A 245 8.30 -1.70 8.85
C ASN A 245 8.12 -1.28 10.32
N ALA A 246 8.07 -2.23 11.25
CA ALA A 246 7.97 -1.96 12.68
C ALA A 246 9.16 -1.13 13.19
N ARG A 247 10.39 -1.48 12.79
CA ARG A 247 11.60 -0.72 13.16
C ARG A 247 11.54 0.72 12.63
N THR A 248 11.02 0.91 11.42
CA THR A 248 10.80 2.24 10.83
C THR A 248 9.83 3.06 11.67
N ILE A 249 8.71 2.46 12.09
CA ILE A 249 7.71 3.11 12.95
C ILE A 249 8.31 3.42 14.32
N LEU A 250 8.96 2.47 14.97
CA LEU A 250 9.59 2.66 16.29
C LEU A 250 10.61 3.80 16.25
N THR A 251 11.32 3.99 15.14
CA THR A 251 12.21 5.14 14.95
C THR A 251 11.47 6.46 14.82
N ALA A 252 10.25 6.46 14.27
CA ALA A 252 9.43 7.64 14.12
C ALA A 252 8.71 8.06 15.43
N LEU A 253 8.40 7.13 16.35
CA LEU A 253 7.64 7.42 17.57
C LEU A 253 8.27 8.50 18.47
N PRO A 254 9.59 8.51 18.75
CA PRO A 254 10.21 9.59 19.51
C PRO A 254 10.02 10.96 18.86
N LEU A 255 10.13 11.04 17.52
CA LEU A 255 9.97 12.27 16.76
C LEU A 255 8.53 12.80 16.82
N LEU A 256 7.56 11.89 16.80
CA LEU A 256 6.15 12.25 17.01
C LEU A 256 5.92 12.77 18.43
N LYS A 257 6.53 12.15 19.45
CA LYS A 257 6.47 12.66 20.84
C LYS A 257 7.08 14.07 20.95
N GLU A 258 8.23 14.30 20.32
CA GLU A 258 8.87 15.63 20.24
C GLU A 258 7.98 16.65 19.52
N ALA A 259 7.24 16.23 18.50
CA ALA A 259 6.23 17.05 17.83
C ALA A 259 4.96 17.29 18.69
N GLY A 260 4.89 16.73 19.90
CA GLY A 260 3.80 16.96 20.87
C GLY A 260 2.69 15.91 20.85
N TYR A 261 2.87 14.77 20.17
CA TYR A 261 1.93 13.66 20.27
C TYR A 261 2.07 12.93 21.61
N ARG A 262 0.93 12.62 22.23
CA ARG A 262 0.88 11.84 23.48
C ARG A 262 0.73 10.37 23.13
N LEU A 263 1.86 9.66 23.09
CA LEU A 263 1.96 8.24 22.77
C LEU A 263 2.54 7.52 23.99
N ASP A 264 1.67 6.99 24.84
CA ASP A 264 2.13 6.16 25.96
C ASP A 264 2.49 4.75 25.48
N GLU A 265 3.13 3.98 26.38
CA GLU A 265 3.58 2.62 26.05
C GLU A 265 2.39 1.69 25.72
N GLN A 266 1.28 1.86 26.41
CA GLN A 266 0.09 1.03 26.19
C GLN A 266 -0.51 1.26 24.79
N ALA A 267 -0.63 2.51 24.37
CA ALA A 267 -1.12 2.86 23.04
C ALA A 267 -0.21 2.28 21.92
N VAL A 268 1.10 2.34 22.12
CA VAL A 268 2.06 1.77 21.15
C VAL A 268 1.91 0.24 21.08
N ARG A 269 1.91 -0.46 22.23
CA ARG A 269 1.76 -1.92 22.26
C ARG A 269 0.43 -2.38 21.68
N SER A 270 -0.67 -1.76 22.08
CA SER A 270 -2.01 -2.07 21.59
C SER A 270 -2.14 -1.78 20.08
N GLY A 271 -1.60 -0.67 19.63
CA GLY A 271 -1.62 -0.31 18.20
C GLY A 271 -0.90 -1.33 17.32
N PHE A 272 0.28 -1.81 17.73
CA PHE A 272 0.98 -2.87 17.00
C PHE A 272 0.28 -4.24 17.04
N ALA A 273 -0.40 -4.55 18.14
CA ALA A 273 -1.08 -5.84 18.33
C ALA A 273 -2.45 -5.91 17.64
N ARG A 274 -3.04 -4.79 17.20
CA ARG A 274 -4.43 -4.71 16.70
C ARG A 274 -4.56 -3.88 15.41
N VAL A 275 -3.56 -3.90 14.55
CA VAL A 275 -3.55 -3.10 13.31
C VAL A 275 -4.74 -3.41 12.41
N VAL A 276 -4.99 -4.70 12.16
CA VAL A 276 -6.07 -5.16 11.27
C VAL A 276 -7.43 -4.82 11.86
N GLU A 277 -7.64 -5.10 13.13
CA GLU A 277 -8.88 -4.79 13.84
C GLU A 277 -9.19 -3.28 13.81
N LEU A 278 -8.19 -2.45 14.12
CA LEU A 278 -8.37 -1.00 14.26
C LEU A 278 -8.46 -0.26 12.93
N THR A 279 -7.88 -0.81 11.86
CA THR A 279 -7.73 -0.07 10.60
C THR A 279 -8.27 -0.78 9.37
N GLY A 280 -8.59 -2.07 9.47
CA GLY A 280 -9.09 -2.85 8.35
C GLY A 280 -8.05 -3.13 7.27
N LEU A 281 -6.75 -3.22 7.60
CA LEU A 281 -5.68 -3.58 6.67
C LEU A 281 -5.90 -5.00 6.14
N MET A 282 -5.81 -5.18 4.83
CA MET A 282 -5.95 -6.46 4.15
C MET A 282 -4.74 -6.76 3.25
N GLY A 283 -4.56 -8.06 2.91
CA GLY A 283 -3.62 -8.51 1.90
C GLY A 283 -2.14 -8.37 2.28
N ARG A 284 -1.81 -8.48 3.56
CA ARG A 284 -0.42 -8.42 4.07
C ARG A 284 -0.11 -9.66 4.88
N TRP A 285 0.36 -10.71 4.21
CA TRP A 285 0.55 -12.06 4.78
C TRP A 285 -0.70 -12.50 5.55
N GLN A 286 -1.85 -12.26 4.91
CA GLN A 286 -3.17 -12.47 5.52
C GLN A 286 -3.58 -13.92 5.40
N LYS A 287 -3.84 -14.55 6.56
CA LYS A 287 -4.38 -15.91 6.61
C LYS A 287 -5.90 -15.87 6.42
N LEU A 288 -6.41 -16.67 5.50
CA LEU A 288 -7.82 -16.79 5.15
C LEU A 288 -8.38 -18.20 5.40
N GLN A 289 -7.53 -19.18 5.67
CA GLN A 289 -7.92 -20.56 5.98
C GLN A 289 -6.84 -21.21 6.84
N GLU A 290 -7.25 -22.02 7.80
CA GLU A 290 -6.33 -22.70 8.74
C GLU A 290 -5.76 -23.99 8.18
N SER A 291 -6.58 -24.82 7.52
CA SER A 291 -6.18 -26.17 7.06
C SER A 291 -6.91 -26.57 5.76
N PRO A 292 -6.19 -26.78 4.64
CA PRO A 292 -4.80 -26.38 4.45
C PRO A 292 -4.64 -24.88 4.70
N ALA A 293 -3.49 -24.45 5.20
CA ALA A 293 -3.26 -23.02 5.42
C ALA A 293 -3.32 -22.26 4.10
N LEU A 294 -4.19 -21.24 3.99
CA LEU A 294 -4.25 -20.35 2.83
C LEU A 294 -3.90 -18.94 3.25
N ILE A 295 -2.86 -18.40 2.63
CA ILE A 295 -2.35 -17.04 2.90
C ILE A 295 -2.30 -16.27 1.60
N CYS A 296 -2.66 -14.97 1.66
CA CYS A 296 -2.49 -14.04 0.56
C CYS A 296 -1.57 -12.87 0.92
N ASP A 297 -0.86 -12.37 -0.10
CA ASP A 297 -0.03 -11.17 0.01
C ASP A 297 -0.01 -10.39 -1.30
N THR A 298 -0.06 -9.05 -1.21
CA THR A 298 -0.09 -8.14 -2.35
C THR A 298 1.28 -7.82 -2.94
N GLY A 299 2.36 -8.41 -2.47
CA GLY A 299 3.70 -8.25 -3.04
C GLY A 299 3.72 -8.61 -4.54
N HIS A 300 4.29 -7.72 -5.37
CA HIS A 300 4.15 -7.81 -6.83
C HIS A 300 5.38 -7.32 -7.60
N ASN A 301 6.44 -6.98 -6.91
CA ASN A 301 7.73 -6.59 -7.48
C ASN A 301 8.85 -7.45 -6.91
N VAL A 302 10.04 -7.39 -7.51
CA VAL A 302 11.19 -8.20 -7.10
C VAL A 302 11.49 -8.04 -5.61
N GLY A 303 11.49 -6.81 -5.08
CA GLY A 303 11.74 -6.57 -3.66
C GLY A 303 10.70 -7.20 -2.73
N GLY A 304 9.41 -7.09 -3.06
CA GLY A 304 8.32 -7.70 -2.29
C GLY A 304 8.33 -9.23 -2.36
N ILE A 305 8.52 -9.79 -3.56
CA ILE A 305 8.54 -11.24 -3.77
C ILE A 305 9.77 -11.90 -3.12
N THR A 306 10.90 -11.22 -3.02
CA THR A 306 12.06 -11.72 -2.27
C THR A 306 11.68 -12.07 -0.83
N TYR A 307 11.00 -11.14 -0.13
CA TYR A 307 10.56 -11.39 1.25
C TYR A 307 9.49 -12.48 1.34
N ILE A 308 8.54 -12.51 0.40
CA ILE A 308 7.50 -13.55 0.36
C ILE A 308 8.15 -14.93 0.17
N THR A 309 9.11 -15.07 -0.72
CA THR A 309 9.80 -16.33 -0.96
C THR A 309 10.59 -16.80 0.27
N GLU A 310 11.27 -15.89 0.96
CA GLU A 310 11.95 -16.20 2.23
C GLU A 310 10.96 -16.64 3.31
N GLN A 311 9.81 -15.97 3.40
CA GLN A 311 8.75 -16.32 4.33
C GLN A 311 8.14 -17.69 4.01
N LEU A 312 7.92 -18.01 2.74
CA LEU A 312 7.42 -19.32 2.31
C LEU A 312 8.36 -20.46 2.69
N LYS A 313 9.69 -20.27 2.58
CA LYS A 313 10.70 -21.26 3.00
C LYS A 313 10.69 -21.57 4.50
N GLN A 314 10.16 -20.64 5.31
CA GLN A 314 10.08 -20.83 6.77
C GLN A 314 8.76 -21.47 7.22
N GLN A 315 7.81 -21.70 6.30
CA GLN A 315 6.56 -22.38 6.63
C GLN A 315 6.75 -23.89 6.66
N ALA A 316 6.04 -24.55 7.56
CA ALA A 316 5.96 -26.02 7.57
C ALA A 316 4.82 -26.46 6.66
N TYR A 317 5.12 -27.27 5.65
CA TYR A 317 4.13 -27.86 4.76
C TYR A 317 4.63 -29.16 4.16
N ARG A 318 3.70 -30.01 3.76
CA ARG A 318 3.99 -31.21 2.96
C ARG A 318 4.20 -30.81 1.49
N GLN A 319 3.30 -30.02 0.93
CA GLN A 319 3.32 -29.49 -0.44
C GLN A 319 2.95 -28.02 -0.45
N LEU A 320 3.64 -27.23 -1.27
CA LEU A 320 3.34 -25.82 -1.51
C LEU A 320 2.54 -25.66 -2.81
N HIS A 321 1.41 -25.00 -2.74
CA HIS A 321 0.58 -24.59 -3.87
C HIS A 321 0.65 -23.07 -4.02
N ILE A 322 0.97 -22.58 -5.21
CA ILE A 322 1.08 -21.13 -5.49
C ILE A 322 0.08 -20.74 -6.59
N ILE A 323 -0.87 -19.91 -6.21
CA ILE A 323 -1.80 -19.26 -7.14
C ILE A 323 -1.23 -17.89 -7.47
N ILE A 324 -0.91 -17.66 -8.74
CA ILE A 324 -0.23 -16.45 -9.16
C ILE A 324 -0.80 -15.86 -10.43
N GLY A 325 -0.92 -14.54 -10.46
CA GLY A 325 -1.20 -13.75 -11.63
C GLY A 325 -0.51 -12.39 -11.56
N MET A 326 -0.18 -11.83 -12.69
CA MET A 326 0.59 -10.59 -12.80
C MET A 326 -0.06 -9.59 -13.76
N VAL A 327 0.46 -8.37 -13.77
CA VAL A 327 0.08 -7.33 -14.74
C VAL A 327 1.25 -7.01 -15.66
N ASN A 328 0.96 -6.50 -16.87
CA ASN A 328 1.92 -6.38 -17.98
C ASN A 328 3.07 -5.39 -17.73
N ASP A 329 2.89 -4.45 -16.81
CA ASP A 329 3.83 -3.36 -16.55
C ASP A 329 4.85 -3.66 -15.43
N LYS A 330 4.99 -4.93 -15.05
CA LYS A 330 5.93 -5.37 -14.00
C LYS A 330 7.09 -6.20 -14.57
N ASP A 331 8.16 -6.33 -13.77
CA ASP A 331 9.27 -7.23 -14.08
C ASP A 331 8.88 -8.70 -13.83
N ILE A 332 8.14 -9.27 -14.77
CA ILE A 332 7.61 -10.62 -14.66
C ILE A 332 8.74 -11.65 -14.55
N ARG A 333 9.77 -11.53 -15.39
CA ARG A 333 10.90 -12.48 -15.41
C ARG A 333 11.69 -12.44 -14.10
N GLY A 334 11.94 -11.25 -13.56
CA GLY A 334 12.62 -11.07 -12.28
C GLY A 334 11.83 -11.67 -11.13
N VAL A 335 10.51 -11.52 -11.12
CA VAL A 335 9.63 -12.14 -10.13
C VAL A 335 9.63 -13.67 -10.25
N LEU A 336 9.40 -14.22 -11.46
CA LEU A 336 9.34 -15.67 -11.67
C LEU A 336 10.66 -16.37 -11.30
N ALA A 337 11.80 -15.73 -11.53
CA ALA A 337 13.12 -16.29 -11.18
C ALA A 337 13.32 -16.48 -9.66
N LEU A 338 12.57 -15.79 -8.82
CA LEU A 338 12.65 -15.88 -7.36
C LEU A 338 11.76 -16.98 -6.76
N LEU A 339 10.76 -17.44 -7.50
CA LEU A 339 9.72 -18.33 -6.99
C LEU A 339 10.23 -19.78 -6.82
N PRO A 340 9.72 -20.55 -5.82
CA PRO A 340 10.15 -21.91 -5.56
C PRO A 340 9.80 -22.86 -6.71
N ARG A 341 10.78 -23.60 -7.23
CA ARG A 341 10.57 -24.56 -8.33
C ARG A 341 9.80 -25.81 -7.92
N GLU A 342 9.84 -26.16 -6.64
CA GLU A 342 9.21 -27.38 -6.09
C GLU A 342 7.73 -27.20 -5.76
N ALA A 343 7.16 -26.01 -5.99
CA ALA A 343 5.75 -25.76 -5.77
C ALA A 343 4.88 -26.20 -6.95
N THR A 344 3.61 -26.47 -6.69
CA THR A 344 2.58 -26.65 -7.73
C THR A 344 1.96 -25.30 -8.06
N TYR A 345 2.03 -24.87 -9.32
CA TYR A 345 1.54 -23.56 -9.75
C TYR A 345 0.15 -23.62 -10.37
N TYR A 346 -0.63 -22.57 -10.06
CA TYR A 346 -1.95 -22.30 -10.62
C TYR A 346 -1.89 -20.90 -11.23
N PHE A 347 -1.61 -20.84 -12.53
CA PHE A 347 -1.49 -19.57 -13.26
C PHE A 347 -2.87 -19.02 -13.58
N THR A 348 -3.11 -17.78 -13.21
CA THR A 348 -4.42 -17.13 -13.41
C THR A 348 -4.25 -15.67 -13.75
N LYS A 349 -5.36 -14.98 -14.01
CA LYS A 349 -5.38 -13.55 -14.25
C LYS A 349 -6.43 -12.87 -13.39
N ALA A 350 -6.16 -11.61 -13.07
CA ALA A 350 -7.11 -10.75 -12.39
C ALA A 350 -8.18 -10.19 -13.36
N SER A 351 -9.31 -9.75 -12.80
CA SER A 351 -10.43 -9.16 -13.54
C SER A 351 -10.19 -7.72 -14.05
N VAL A 352 -8.93 -7.33 -14.28
CA VAL A 352 -8.54 -5.99 -14.77
C VAL A 352 -8.00 -6.05 -16.19
N LYS A 353 -8.23 -4.99 -16.97
CA LYS A 353 -7.84 -4.92 -18.39
C LYS A 353 -6.36 -5.11 -18.68
N ARG A 354 -5.48 -4.72 -17.74
CA ARG A 354 -4.02 -4.84 -17.87
C ARG A 354 -3.45 -6.12 -17.26
N ALA A 355 -4.31 -7.06 -16.87
CA ALA A 355 -3.85 -8.36 -16.41
C ALA A 355 -3.08 -9.08 -17.53
N LEU A 356 -1.94 -9.70 -17.18
CA LEU A 356 -1.25 -10.59 -18.09
C LEU A 356 -2.12 -11.84 -18.31
N PRO A 357 -2.36 -12.28 -19.58
CA PRO A 357 -3.07 -13.53 -19.83
C PRO A 357 -2.41 -14.72 -19.12
N GLU A 358 -3.22 -15.58 -18.53
CA GLU A 358 -2.75 -16.75 -17.78
C GLU A 358 -1.88 -17.69 -18.61
N SER A 359 -2.16 -17.83 -19.90
CA SER A 359 -1.37 -18.65 -20.83
C SER A 359 0.01 -18.04 -21.10
N GLU A 360 0.10 -16.74 -21.26
CA GLU A 360 1.37 -16.02 -21.45
C GLU A 360 2.22 -16.09 -20.16
N LEU A 361 1.59 -15.96 -18.99
CA LEU A 361 2.26 -16.12 -17.71
C LEU A 361 2.81 -17.54 -17.56
N GLN A 362 2.04 -18.58 -17.96
CA GLN A 362 2.48 -19.96 -17.94
C GLN A 362 3.71 -20.18 -18.82
N GLU A 363 3.71 -19.68 -20.06
CA GLU A 363 4.87 -19.81 -20.98
C GLU A 363 6.15 -19.21 -20.37
N LEU A 364 6.03 -18.01 -19.76
CA LEU A 364 7.15 -17.36 -19.08
C LEU A 364 7.60 -18.13 -17.83
N ALA A 365 6.67 -18.72 -17.10
CA ALA A 365 6.94 -19.51 -15.91
C ALA A 365 7.62 -20.84 -16.25
N GLU A 366 7.18 -21.55 -17.29
CA GLU A 366 7.81 -22.76 -17.79
C GLU A 366 9.28 -22.50 -18.23
N ALA A 367 9.53 -21.37 -18.88
CA ALA A 367 10.89 -20.93 -19.21
C ALA A 367 11.76 -20.67 -17.98
N ALA A 368 11.15 -20.36 -16.82
CA ALA A 368 11.82 -20.18 -15.52
C ALA A 368 11.91 -21.50 -14.72
N GLY A 369 11.37 -22.61 -15.26
CA GLY A 369 11.34 -23.93 -14.61
C GLY A 369 10.24 -24.09 -13.53
N LEU A 370 9.14 -23.36 -13.68
CA LEU A 370 7.97 -23.44 -12.81
C LEU A 370 6.87 -24.22 -13.52
N GLU A 371 6.36 -25.28 -12.88
CA GLU A 371 5.38 -26.20 -13.46
C GLU A 371 3.98 -25.99 -12.89
N GLY A 372 2.97 -25.92 -13.76
CA GLY A 372 1.59 -25.72 -13.34
C GLY A 372 0.59 -25.67 -14.48
N HIS A 373 -0.64 -25.26 -14.16
CA HIS A 373 -1.75 -25.20 -15.10
C HIS A 373 -2.43 -23.82 -15.06
N CYS A 374 -3.04 -23.46 -16.19
CA CYS A 374 -3.84 -22.24 -16.33
C CYS A 374 -5.26 -22.40 -15.82
N TYR A 375 -5.77 -21.30 -15.25
CA TYR A 375 -7.15 -21.16 -14.78
C TYR A 375 -7.73 -19.81 -15.23
N PRO A 376 -9.01 -19.76 -15.63
CA PRO A 376 -9.59 -18.57 -16.26
C PRO A 376 -9.72 -17.37 -15.32
N ASP A 377 -9.82 -17.61 -14.03
CA ASP A 377 -9.98 -16.61 -12.98
C ASP A 377 -9.44 -17.10 -11.62
N VAL A 378 -9.34 -16.17 -10.67
CA VAL A 378 -8.82 -16.46 -9.32
C VAL A 378 -9.69 -17.47 -8.57
N PRO A 379 -11.05 -17.36 -8.55
CA PRO A 379 -11.88 -18.37 -7.90
C PRO A 379 -11.67 -19.81 -8.43
N ALA A 380 -11.53 -19.98 -9.74
CA ALA A 380 -11.28 -21.28 -10.33
C ALA A 380 -9.91 -21.87 -9.92
N ALA A 381 -8.87 -21.04 -9.89
CA ALA A 381 -7.53 -21.43 -9.44
C ALA A 381 -7.53 -21.82 -7.95
N VAL A 382 -8.22 -21.06 -7.11
CA VAL A 382 -8.32 -21.34 -5.65
C VAL A 382 -9.07 -22.65 -5.40
N ARG A 383 -10.23 -22.89 -6.04
CA ARG A 383 -10.97 -24.16 -5.92
C ARG A 383 -10.12 -25.36 -6.34
N ALA A 384 -9.42 -25.24 -7.47
CA ALA A 384 -8.54 -26.30 -7.94
C ALA A 384 -7.38 -26.60 -6.98
N ALA A 385 -6.82 -25.57 -6.33
CA ALA A 385 -5.81 -25.73 -5.31
C ALA A 385 -6.38 -26.39 -4.05
N GLN A 386 -7.55 -25.95 -3.56
CA GLN A 386 -8.23 -26.53 -2.41
C GLN A 386 -8.59 -28.01 -2.62
N GLU A 387 -9.10 -28.37 -3.81
CA GLU A 387 -9.46 -29.75 -4.17
C GLU A 387 -8.26 -30.70 -4.21
N LYS A 388 -7.07 -30.20 -4.57
CA LYS A 388 -5.84 -31.00 -4.65
C LYS A 388 -5.04 -31.04 -3.36
N SER A 389 -5.31 -30.13 -2.45
CA SER A 389 -4.53 -29.96 -1.21
C SER A 389 -4.99 -30.94 -0.11
N LEU A 390 -4.04 -31.37 0.70
CA LEU A 390 -4.29 -32.06 1.98
C LEU A 390 -4.19 -31.05 3.14
N PRO A 391 -4.68 -31.40 4.34
CA PRO A 391 -4.64 -30.49 5.52
C PRO A 391 -3.26 -29.94 5.87
N GLU A 392 -2.19 -30.68 5.58
CA GLU A 392 -0.80 -30.31 5.87
C GLU A 392 -0.14 -29.50 4.74
N ASP A 393 -0.85 -29.20 3.68
CA ASP A 393 -0.35 -28.41 2.57
C ASP A 393 -0.49 -26.91 2.87
N PHE A 394 0.19 -26.10 2.07
CA PHE A 394 0.16 -24.65 2.18
C PHE A 394 -0.23 -24.04 0.83
N ILE A 395 -1.21 -23.16 0.82
CA ILE A 395 -1.67 -22.42 -0.35
C ILE A 395 -1.28 -20.96 -0.21
N PHE A 396 -0.53 -20.46 -1.17
CA PHE A 396 -0.20 -19.04 -1.27
C PHE A 396 -0.91 -18.40 -2.47
N VAL A 397 -1.48 -17.22 -2.29
CA VAL A 397 -2.16 -16.46 -3.35
C VAL A 397 -1.52 -15.06 -3.46
N GLY A 398 -0.98 -14.71 -4.64
CA GLY A 398 -0.33 -13.43 -4.79
C GLY A 398 0.15 -13.10 -6.21
N GLY A 399 1.24 -12.31 -6.28
CA GLY A 399 1.85 -11.82 -7.52
C GLY A 399 1.27 -10.50 -8.01
N SER A 400 0.10 -10.09 -7.52
CA SER A 400 -0.51 -8.80 -7.81
C SER A 400 -1.54 -8.43 -6.73
N SER A 401 -1.67 -7.15 -6.44
CA SER A 401 -2.77 -6.64 -5.61
C SER A 401 -4.15 -6.96 -6.19
N PHE A 402 -4.27 -7.07 -7.52
CA PHE A 402 -5.53 -7.39 -8.19
C PHE A 402 -5.93 -8.87 -8.01
N ILE A 403 -4.97 -9.79 -7.97
CA ILE A 403 -5.22 -11.20 -7.63
C ILE A 403 -5.76 -11.32 -6.22
N VAL A 404 -5.14 -10.61 -5.28
CA VAL A 404 -5.61 -10.58 -3.88
C VAL A 404 -6.97 -9.90 -3.77
N ALA A 405 -7.22 -8.85 -4.54
CA ALA A 405 -8.53 -8.18 -4.62
C ALA A 405 -9.63 -9.13 -5.08
N ASP A 406 -9.42 -9.87 -6.19
CA ASP A 406 -10.37 -10.85 -6.69
C ASP A 406 -10.60 -12.01 -5.70
N LEU A 407 -9.53 -12.45 -5.02
CA LEU A 407 -9.64 -13.45 -3.94
C LEU A 407 -10.54 -12.96 -2.81
N LEU A 408 -10.28 -11.77 -2.29
CA LEU A 408 -11.03 -11.20 -1.16
C LEU A 408 -12.47 -10.84 -1.52
N ALA A 409 -12.72 -10.38 -2.75
CA ALA A 409 -14.07 -10.13 -3.26
C ALA A 409 -14.91 -11.42 -3.38
N ASN A 410 -14.27 -12.57 -3.54
CA ASN A 410 -14.94 -13.88 -3.68
C ASN A 410 -14.78 -14.78 -2.44
N ARG A 411 -14.27 -14.26 -1.31
CA ARG A 411 -13.92 -15.05 -0.12
C ARG A 411 -15.10 -15.89 0.41
N ASP A 412 -16.30 -15.31 0.44
CA ASP A 412 -17.50 -15.99 0.94
C ASP A 412 -17.88 -17.17 0.02
N ALA A 413 -17.80 -17.01 -1.31
CA ALA A 413 -18.05 -18.06 -2.30
C ALA A 413 -16.96 -19.15 -2.32
N LEU A 414 -15.79 -18.86 -1.73
CA LEU A 414 -14.65 -19.77 -1.57
C LEU A 414 -14.55 -20.38 -0.17
N ASN A 415 -15.50 -20.08 0.73
CA ASN A 415 -15.52 -20.47 2.14
C ASN A 415 -14.22 -20.05 2.89
N LEU A 416 -13.72 -18.86 2.63
CA LEU A 416 -12.55 -18.28 3.30
C LEU A 416 -12.99 -17.26 4.36
N TYR A 417 -12.20 -17.10 5.43
CA TYR A 417 -12.57 -16.28 6.61
C TYR A 417 -11.68 -15.07 6.83
#